data_6411a16d82f80ab30e416b5ce9faa7cc
#
_entry.id   6411a16d82f80ab30e416b5ce9faa7cc
#
_cell.length_a   1.000
_cell.length_b   1.000
_cell.length_c   1.000
_cell.angle_alpha   90.00
_cell.angle_beta   90.00
_cell.angle_gamma   90.00
#
_symmetry.space_group_name_H-M   'P 1'
#
loop_
_entity.id
_entity.type
_entity.pdbx_description
1 polymer ?
#
loop_
_entity_poly.entity_id
_entity_poly.type
_entity_poly.pdbx_seq_one_letter_code
_entity_poly.pdbx_strand_id
1 'polypeptide(L)'
;MSPASPNKPTKVVRIIARLNVGGPAQHVVLLSQGLPSDEFETTLICGRVPETEGDMSYYAAEHGVQPVVLETMSREVSLLDDLAALRELTRLLRRLKPDIVHTHTAKAGFVGRVAARLARVPVIIHTYHGHVLSGYFGRRKEMVFRALERLCARWTTLALAVGEGVRDDLVAQRVVRPERIRVMPLGLDLQRFAEGPAGVLRAELGLSADTPLIGYCGRLVPIKNLPLLLGAMARVHAELPAAHLALIGDGELRAALEDEVARLGLAEVVHFMGWRRDTDQLFRDLNVMALSSRNEGTPVALIEAGAAGVPSVSTQVGGVARVVREGVTGHLVPPDDEVALAEALLQLLRNTDHAQSLGRQAQERMLTEFGMQRLVDDMAALYRELGRR
;
A
#
# COMPACT_ATOMS: atom_id res chain seq x y z
N MET A 1 19.52 -28.77 35.95
CA MET A 1 18.51 -27.91 35.27
C MET A 1 18.20 -28.56 33.92
N SER A 2 17.04 -29.22 33.79
CA SER A 2 16.61 -29.79 32.52
C SER A 2 16.45 -28.67 31.49
N PRO A 3 16.89 -28.87 30.23
CA PRO A 3 16.62 -27.91 29.18
C PRO A 3 15.11 -27.80 29.01
N ALA A 4 14.60 -26.54 28.98
CA ALA A 4 13.21 -26.28 28.69
C ALA A 4 12.87 -26.91 27.32
N SER A 5 11.79 -27.70 27.28
CA SER A 5 11.28 -28.25 26.03
C SER A 5 11.13 -27.12 25.00
N PRO A 6 11.51 -27.32 23.73
CA PRO A 6 11.35 -26.30 22.73
C PRO A 6 9.88 -25.89 22.68
N ASN A 7 9.60 -24.62 22.96
CA ASN A 7 8.24 -24.08 22.88
C ASN A 7 7.73 -24.35 21.48
N LYS A 8 6.57 -24.98 21.34
CA LYS A 8 5.94 -25.23 20.06
C LYS A 8 5.72 -23.86 19.38
N PRO A 9 6.08 -23.71 18.09
CA PRO A 9 5.90 -22.46 17.40
C PRO A 9 4.42 -22.01 17.38
N THR A 10 4.19 -20.72 17.56
CA THR A 10 2.87 -20.11 17.53
C THR A 10 2.31 -20.17 16.09
N LYS A 11 1.14 -20.78 15.93
CA LYS A 11 0.49 -20.91 14.63
C LYS A 11 -0.28 -19.66 14.26
N VAL A 12 0.14 -19.00 13.20
CA VAL A 12 -0.47 -17.76 12.69
C VAL A 12 -1.08 -18.01 11.32
N VAL A 13 -2.38 -17.83 11.19
CA VAL A 13 -3.07 -17.86 9.90
C VAL A 13 -3.42 -16.43 9.48
N ARG A 14 -2.88 -15.97 8.33
CA ARG A 14 -3.24 -14.68 7.71
C ARG A 14 -4.26 -14.90 6.62
N ILE A 15 -5.24 -13.99 6.55
CA ILE A 15 -6.33 -14.07 5.58
C ILE A 15 -6.48 -12.73 4.87
N ILE A 16 -6.33 -12.72 3.55
CA ILE A 16 -6.55 -11.55 2.70
C ILE A 16 -7.54 -11.91 1.58
N ALA A 17 -8.31 -10.93 1.10
CA ALA A 17 -9.32 -11.21 0.05
C ALA A 17 -8.68 -11.74 -1.24
N ARG A 18 -7.56 -11.17 -1.66
CA ARG A 18 -6.77 -11.57 -2.82
C ARG A 18 -5.41 -10.87 -2.84
N LEU A 19 -4.47 -11.43 -3.59
CA LEU A 19 -3.13 -10.84 -3.81
C LEU A 19 -3.15 -9.97 -5.10
N ASN A 20 -3.93 -8.89 -5.10
CA ASN A 20 -3.91 -7.92 -6.19
C ASN A 20 -2.84 -6.84 -5.95
N VAL A 21 -2.42 -6.17 -7.04
CA VAL A 21 -1.41 -5.10 -6.96
C VAL A 21 -1.77 -4.05 -5.93
N GLY A 22 -0.87 -3.87 -4.95
CA GLY A 22 -1.00 -2.88 -3.89
C GLY A 22 -0.34 -3.26 -2.56
N GLY A 23 -0.14 -2.28 -1.71
CA GLY A 23 0.53 -2.43 -0.41
C GLY A 23 -0.01 -3.53 0.52
N PRO A 24 -1.33 -3.82 0.57
CA PRO A 24 -1.83 -4.92 1.39
C PRO A 24 -1.29 -6.30 1.00
N ALA A 25 -1.12 -6.57 -0.31
CA ALA A 25 -0.55 -7.83 -0.79
C ALA A 25 0.93 -7.96 -0.42
N GLN A 26 1.72 -6.93 -0.67
CA GLN A 26 3.13 -6.87 -0.23
C GLN A 26 3.23 -7.11 1.29
N HIS A 27 2.45 -6.38 2.08
CA HIS A 27 2.45 -6.47 3.54
C HIS A 27 2.22 -7.91 4.06
N VAL A 28 1.22 -8.63 3.53
CA VAL A 28 0.93 -9.99 4.02
C VAL A 28 1.98 -11.01 3.58
N VAL A 29 2.55 -10.85 2.39
CA VAL A 29 3.63 -11.71 1.88
C VAL A 29 4.88 -11.52 2.72
N LEU A 30 5.34 -10.27 2.90
CA LEU A 30 6.52 -9.95 3.69
C LEU A 30 6.42 -10.43 5.14
N LEU A 31 5.26 -10.25 5.77
CA LEU A 31 5.01 -10.80 7.12
C LEU A 31 4.98 -12.33 7.15
N SER A 32 4.55 -12.98 6.07
CA SER A 32 4.52 -14.45 6.04
C SER A 32 5.90 -15.05 5.87
N GLN A 33 6.79 -14.36 5.16
CA GLN A 33 8.18 -14.74 4.98
C GLN A 33 9.06 -14.36 6.20
N GLY A 34 8.91 -13.13 6.69
CA GLY A 34 9.90 -12.51 7.58
C GLY A 34 9.82 -12.94 9.05
N LEU A 35 8.70 -13.52 9.51
CA LEU A 35 8.61 -13.96 10.92
C LEU A 35 9.58 -15.12 11.21
N PRO A 36 10.27 -15.10 12.37
CA PRO A 36 11.17 -16.16 12.77
C PRO A 36 10.48 -17.54 12.78
N SER A 37 10.98 -18.49 11.98
CA SER A 37 10.36 -19.80 11.76
C SER A 37 10.49 -20.76 12.97
N ASP A 38 11.42 -20.48 13.87
CA ASP A 38 11.57 -21.18 15.14
C ASP A 38 10.50 -20.77 16.18
N GLU A 39 9.92 -19.56 16.02
CA GLU A 39 8.88 -19.05 16.90
C GLU A 39 7.47 -19.09 16.29
N PHE A 40 7.35 -19.01 14.96
CA PHE A 40 6.07 -18.85 14.27
C PHE A 40 5.92 -19.81 13.09
N GLU A 41 4.80 -20.55 13.07
CA GLU A 41 4.35 -21.33 11.91
C GLU A 41 3.29 -20.49 11.16
N THR A 42 3.60 -19.99 9.96
CA THR A 42 2.73 -19.07 9.24
C THR A 42 2.02 -19.73 8.05
N THR A 43 0.73 -19.46 7.90
CA THR A 43 -0.07 -19.85 6.72
C THR A 43 -0.76 -18.61 6.16
N LEU A 44 -0.57 -18.34 4.87
CA LEU A 44 -1.30 -17.30 4.15
C LEU A 44 -2.48 -17.92 3.40
N ILE A 45 -3.68 -17.37 3.57
CA ILE A 45 -4.89 -17.75 2.85
C ILE A 45 -5.36 -16.53 2.05
N CYS A 46 -5.63 -16.73 0.77
CA CYS A 46 -6.19 -15.69 -0.09
C CYS A 46 -7.29 -16.26 -1.00
N GLY A 47 -8.08 -15.37 -1.59
CA GLY A 47 -8.98 -15.71 -2.69
C GLY A 47 -8.31 -15.47 -4.04
N ARG A 48 -9.07 -15.76 -5.09
CA ARG A 48 -8.65 -15.63 -6.48
C ARG A 48 -8.56 -14.15 -6.89
N VAL A 49 -7.55 -13.81 -7.69
CA VAL A 49 -7.44 -12.52 -8.38
C VAL A 49 -8.19 -12.60 -9.70
N PRO A 50 -9.14 -11.68 -10.01
CA PRO A 50 -9.78 -11.60 -11.31
C PRO A 50 -8.78 -11.25 -12.42
N GLU A 51 -8.99 -11.74 -13.64
CA GLU A 51 -8.12 -11.45 -14.81
C GLU A 51 -8.02 -9.94 -15.13
N THR A 52 -9.04 -9.17 -14.73
CA THR A 52 -9.09 -7.70 -14.90
C THR A 52 -8.25 -6.92 -13.89
N GLU A 53 -7.68 -7.59 -12.89
CA GLU A 53 -6.81 -6.97 -11.87
C GLU A 53 -5.38 -7.52 -12.00
N GLY A 54 -4.40 -6.70 -11.68
CA GLY A 54 -3.00 -7.15 -11.62
C GLY A 54 -2.81 -8.17 -10.49
N ASP A 55 -2.29 -9.36 -10.81
CA ASP A 55 -2.02 -10.45 -9.87
C ASP A 55 -0.60 -10.36 -9.31
N MET A 56 -0.46 -10.40 -7.99
CA MET A 56 0.82 -10.43 -7.27
C MET A 56 1.20 -11.84 -6.75
N SER A 57 0.62 -12.91 -7.28
CA SER A 57 1.03 -14.27 -6.93
C SER A 57 2.50 -14.54 -7.22
N TYR A 58 3.06 -13.87 -8.26
CA TYR A 58 4.49 -13.89 -8.55
C TYR A 58 5.33 -13.36 -7.39
N TYR A 59 4.87 -12.27 -6.73
CA TYR A 59 5.58 -11.68 -5.59
C TYR A 59 5.61 -12.63 -4.39
N ALA A 60 4.50 -13.35 -4.14
CA ALA A 60 4.49 -14.38 -3.12
C ALA A 60 5.47 -15.52 -3.44
N ALA A 61 5.54 -15.96 -4.71
CA ALA A 61 6.47 -16.99 -5.15
C ALA A 61 7.94 -16.57 -5.04
N GLU A 62 8.28 -15.34 -5.44
CA GLU A 62 9.63 -14.75 -5.29
C GLU A 62 10.09 -14.72 -3.83
N HIS A 63 9.16 -14.53 -2.89
CA HIS A 63 9.42 -14.53 -1.45
C HIS A 63 9.25 -15.90 -0.79
N GLY A 64 9.13 -16.99 -1.56
CA GLY A 64 8.99 -18.34 -1.04
C GLY A 64 7.67 -18.60 -0.28
N VAL A 65 6.67 -17.74 -0.43
CA VAL A 65 5.35 -17.87 0.19
C VAL A 65 4.39 -18.59 -0.75
N GLN A 66 3.81 -19.69 -0.28
CA GLN A 66 2.79 -20.46 -1.01
C GLN A 66 1.42 -20.25 -0.36
N PRO A 67 0.56 -19.37 -0.89
CA PRO A 67 -0.76 -19.13 -0.34
C PRO A 67 -1.70 -20.33 -0.57
N VAL A 68 -2.56 -20.58 0.40
CA VAL A 68 -3.74 -21.45 0.22
C VAL A 68 -4.82 -20.61 -0.47
N VAL A 69 -5.13 -20.92 -1.72
CA VAL A 69 -6.13 -20.18 -2.50
C VAL A 69 -7.51 -20.80 -2.27
N LEU A 70 -8.47 -19.99 -1.83
CA LEU A 70 -9.88 -20.36 -1.72
C LEU A 70 -10.65 -19.82 -2.94
N GLU A 71 -11.07 -20.72 -3.82
CA GLU A 71 -11.80 -20.38 -5.05
C GLU A 71 -13.15 -19.67 -4.76
N THR A 72 -13.75 -19.98 -3.61
CA THR A 72 -15.00 -19.38 -3.15
C THR A 72 -14.86 -17.94 -2.63
N MET A 73 -13.64 -17.48 -2.38
CA MET A 73 -13.38 -16.14 -1.86
C MET A 73 -13.01 -15.17 -2.99
N SER A 74 -14.00 -14.45 -3.53
CA SER A 74 -13.85 -13.46 -4.60
C SER A 74 -14.02 -12.01 -4.11
N ARG A 75 -13.80 -11.02 -5.00
CA ARG A 75 -14.05 -9.60 -4.71
C ARG A 75 -15.53 -9.30 -4.58
N GLU A 76 -16.35 -9.89 -5.45
CA GLU A 76 -17.77 -9.59 -5.53
C GLU A 76 -18.51 -10.09 -4.29
N VAL A 77 -19.52 -9.33 -3.87
CA VAL A 77 -20.39 -9.74 -2.77
C VAL A 77 -21.46 -10.66 -3.33
N SER A 78 -21.35 -11.95 -3.02
CA SER A 78 -22.31 -12.99 -3.38
C SER A 78 -22.66 -13.77 -2.14
N LEU A 79 -23.94 -13.77 -1.77
CA LEU A 79 -24.39 -14.44 -0.53
C LEU A 79 -24.08 -15.93 -0.53
N LEU A 80 -24.18 -16.60 -1.67
CA LEU A 80 -23.91 -18.05 -1.78
C LEU A 80 -22.42 -18.35 -1.69
N ASP A 81 -21.59 -17.58 -2.43
CA ASP A 81 -20.14 -17.75 -2.42
C ASP A 81 -19.54 -17.34 -1.07
N ASP A 82 -20.06 -16.28 -0.47
CA ASP A 82 -19.62 -15.82 0.85
C ASP A 82 -19.95 -16.83 1.96
N LEU A 83 -21.08 -17.52 1.86
CA LEU A 83 -21.46 -18.61 2.76
C LEU A 83 -20.60 -19.86 2.51
N ALA A 84 -20.30 -20.17 1.25
CA ALA A 84 -19.40 -21.26 0.90
C ALA A 84 -17.99 -20.98 1.41
N ALA A 85 -17.45 -19.79 1.16
CA ALA A 85 -16.15 -19.33 1.68
C ALA A 85 -16.09 -19.37 3.21
N LEU A 86 -17.14 -18.94 3.89
CA LEU A 86 -17.23 -19.02 5.36
C LEU A 86 -17.16 -20.47 5.88
N ARG A 87 -17.90 -21.39 5.24
CA ARG A 87 -17.87 -22.80 5.63
C ARG A 87 -16.51 -23.45 5.37
N GLU A 88 -15.93 -23.19 4.21
CA GLU A 88 -14.62 -23.70 3.81
C GLU A 88 -13.52 -23.19 4.75
N LEU A 89 -13.49 -21.88 4.97
CA LEU A 89 -12.53 -21.25 5.86
C LEU A 89 -12.68 -21.74 7.31
N THR A 90 -13.92 -21.90 7.80
CA THR A 90 -14.17 -22.42 9.16
C THR A 90 -13.64 -23.86 9.31
N ARG A 91 -13.84 -24.73 8.29
CA ARG A 91 -13.30 -26.11 8.30
C ARG A 91 -11.77 -26.09 8.28
N LEU A 92 -11.18 -25.24 7.45
CA LEU A 92 -9.73 -25.10 7.35
C LEU A 92 -9.12 -24.61 8.67
N LEU A 93 -9.67 -23.60 9.31
CA LEU A 93 -9.21 -23.09 10.61
C LEU A 93 -9.35 -24.15 11.72
N ARG A 94 -10.43 -24.94 11.73
CA ARG A 94 -10.59 -26.05 12.68
C ARG A 94 -9.54 -27.16 12.48
N ARG A 95 -9.09 -27.39 11.26
CA ARG A 95 -8.02 -28.36 10.92
C ARG A 95 -6.65 -27.83 11.28
N LEU A 96 -6.34 -26.59 10.93
CA LEU A 96 -5.05 -25.94 11.21
C LEU A 96 -4.86 -25.66 12.70
N LYS A 97 -5.95 -25.39 13.42
CA LYS A 97 -5.96 -25.01 14.86
C LYS A 97 -4.97 -23.88 15.14
N PRO A 98 -5.11 -22.71 14.49
CA PRO A 98 -4.21 -21.59 14.72
C PRO A 98 -4.41 -21.00 16.11
N ASP A 99 -3.32 -20.49 16.69
CA ASP A 99 -3.33 -19.69 17.90
C ASP A 99 -3.80 -18.27 17.62
N ILE A 100 -3.42 -17.76 16.44
CA ILE A 100 -3.74 -16.40 15.95
C ILE A 100 -4.32 -16.48 14.56
N VAL A 101 -5.46 -15.80 14.33
CA VAL A 101 -5.95 -15.44 13.00
C VAL A 101 -5.79 -13.95 12.80
N HIS A 102 -5.08 -13.55 11.75
CA HIS A 102 -4.87 -12.16 11.37
C HIS A 102 -5.48 -11.89 10.01
N THR A 103 -6.54 -11.09 9.98
CA THR A 103 -7.31 -10.79 8.76
C THR A 103 -6.95 -9.42 8.20
N HIS A 104 -7.03 -9.29 6.85
CA HIS A 104 -6.71 -8.07 6.11
C HIS A 104 -7.81 -7.78 5.09
N THR A 105 -8.04 -6.51 4.77
CA THR A 105 -9.07 -6.01 3.82
C THR A 105 -10.52 -6.26 4.27
N ALA A 106 -11.48 -5.53 3.68
CA ALA A 106 -12.86 -5.49 4.20
C ALA A 106 -13.58 -6.86 4.12
N LYS A 107 -13.64 -7.48 2.93
CA LYS A 107 -14.40 -8.74 2.73
C LYS A 107 -13.77 -9.91 3.49
N ALA A 108 -12.46 -10.14 3.31
CA ALA A 108 -11.75 -11.19 4.04
C ALA A 108 -11.70 -10.90 5.55
N GLY A 109 -11.67 -9.62 5.92
CA GLY A 109 -11.81 -9.19 7.31
C GLY A 109 -13.11 -9.61 7.94
N PHE A 110 -14.23 -9.45 7.23
CA PHE A 110 -15.54 -9.90 7.72
C PHE A 110 -15.64 -11.44 7.78
N VAL A 111 -15.46 -12.11 6.64
CA VAL A 111 -15.59 -13.58 6.54
C VAL A 111 -14.58 -14.29 7.44
N GLY A 112 -13.34 -13.81 7.45
CA GLY A 112 -12.26 -14.39 8.26
C GLY A 112 -12.48 -14.26 9.76
N ARG A 113 -12.94 -13.10 10.26
CA ARG A 113 -13.24 -12.92 11.69
C ARG A 113 -14.43 -13.76 12.14
N VAL A 114 -15.48 -13.87 11.30
CA VAL A 114 -16.62 -14.77 11.58
C VAL A 114 -16.16 -16.24 11.61
N ALA A 115 -15.37 -16.69 10.61
CA ALA A 115 -14.83 -18.04 10.56
C ALA A 115 -13.93 -18.36 11.78
N ALA A 116 -13.04 -17.43 12.16
CA ALA A 116 -12.18 -17.56 13.33
C ALA A 116 -13.00 -17.69 14.63
N ARG A 117 -14.06 -16.89 14.77
CA ARG A 117 -14.99 -16.98 15.92
C ARG A 117 -15.71 -18.32 15.97
N LEU A 118 -16.19 -18.85 14.83
CA LEU A 118 -16.84 -20.15 14.71
C LEU A 118 -15.85 -21.31 14.93
N ALA A 119 -14.61 -21.14 14.55
CA ALA A 119 -13.53 -22.10 14.81
C ALA A 119 -12.96 -22.00 16.23
N ARG A 120 -13.41 -21.04 17.05
CA ARG A 120 -12.93 -20.78 18.43
C ARG A 120 -11.45 -20.46 18.51
N VAL A 121 -10.93 -19.70 17.53
CA VAL A 121 -9.54 -19.23 17.55
C VAL A 121 -9.34 -18.28 18.73
N PRO A 122 -8.27 -18.46 19.54
CA PRO A 122 -8.06 -17.69 20.77
C PRO A 122 -7.83 -16.20 20.51
N VAL A 123 -6.98 -15.87 19.51
CA VAL A 123 -6.60 -14.49 19.19
C VAL A 123 -7.02 -14.14 17.77
N ILE A 124 -7.80 -13.07 17.64
CA ILE A 124 -8.27 -12.56 16.35
C ILE A 124 -7.78 -11.13 16.18
N ILE A 125 -6.96 -10.89 15.15
CA ILE A 125 -6.42 -9.58 14.78
C ILE A 125 -6.99 -9.17 13.43
N HIS A 126 -7.20 -7.87 13.24
CA HIS A 126 -7.59 -7.32 11.95
C HIS A 126 -6.79 -6.06 11.64
N THR A 127 -6.13 -6.01 10.45
CA THR A 127 -5.46 -4.81 9.95
C THR A 127 -6.33 -4.08 8.94
N TYR A 128 -6.60 -2.81 9.23
CA TYR A 128 -7.23 -1.86 8.33
C TYR A 128 -6.15 -1.17 7.48
N HIS A 129 -6.09 -1.49 6.17
CA HIS A 129 -5.21 -0.83 5.19
C HIS A 129 -5.78 0.45 4.58
N GLY A 130 -6.87 0.92 5.07
CA GLY A 130 -7.82 1.94 4.69
C GLY A 130 -9.21 1.44 5.02
N HIS A 131 -10.23 2.25 4.85
CA HIS A 131 -11.60 1.81 5.11
C HIS A 131 -12.56 2.32 4.03
N VAL A 132 -13.65 1.57 3.82
CA VAL A 132 -14.71 1.87 2.86
C VAL A 132 -15.96 2.46 3.56
N LEU A 133 -15.80 3.02 4.76
CA LEU A 133 -16.91 3.44 5.63
C LEU A 133 -17.40 4.85 5.33
N SER A 134 -16.69 5.61 4.49
CA SER A 134 -17.11 6.94 4.05
C SER A 134 -16.56 7.26 2.65
N GLY A 135 -17.38 7.87 1.80
CA GLY A 135 -16.98 8.37 0.49
C GLY A 135 -16.88 7.34 -0.65
N TYR A 136 -17.10 6.05 -0.38
CA TYR A 136 -17.04 4.99 -1.39
C TYR A 136 -18.43 4.52 -1.86
N PHE A 137 -19.42 4.61 -0.99
CA PHE A 137 -20.78 4.11 -1.26
C PHE A 137 -21.84 5.11 -0.81
N GLY A 138 -23.08 4.89 -1.22
CA GLY A 138 -24.19 5.69 -0.69
C GLY A 138 -24.45 5.42 0.79
N ARG A 139 -24.99 6.42 1.52
CA ARG A 139 -25.16 6.43 2.98
C ARG A 139 -25.77 5.15 3.59
N ARG A 140 -26.71 4.49 2.89
CA ARG A 140 -27.33 3.24 3.37
C ARG A 140 -26.36 2.08 3.40
N LYS A 141 -25.55 1.90 2.35
CA LYS A 141 -24.51 0.85 2.27
C LYS A 141 -23.42 1.09 3.31
N GLU A 142 -22.96 2.33 3.46
CA GLU A 142 -21.96 2.70 4.48
C GLU A 142 -22.44 2.39 5.89
N MET A 143 -23.72 2.64 6.19
CA MET A 143 -24.33 2.32 7.50
C MET A 143 -24.34 0.80 7.76
N VAL A 144 -24.66 -0.02 6.76
CA VAL A 144 -24.60 -1.50 6.86
C VAL A 144 -23.17 -1.97 7.10
N PHE A 145 -22.20 -1.50 6.30
CA PHE A 145 -20.79 -1.87 6.48
C PHE A 145 -20.27 -1.47 7.87
N ARG A 146 -20.63 -0.28 8.35
CA ARG A 146 -20.28 0.18 9.69
C ARG A 146 -20.87 -0.71 10.78
N ALA A 147 -22.12 -1.15 10.64
CA ALA A 147 -22.77 -2.06 11.59
C ALA A 147 -22.07 -3.44 11.61
N LEU A 148 -21.72 -3.98 10.45
CA LEU A 148 -20.99 -5.25 10.33
C LEU A 148 -19.58 -5.15 10.93
N GLU A 149 -18.86 -4.06 10.68
CA GLU A 149 -17.54 -3.81 11.26
C GLU A 149 -17.61 -3.70 12.80
N ARG A 150 -18.58 -3.00 13.34
CA ARG A 150 -18.83 -2.92 14.79
C ARG A 150 -19.13 -4.30 15.41
N LEU A 151 -19.87 -5.13 14.69
CA LEU A 151 -20.15 -6.50 15.14
C LEU A 151 -18.85 -7.32 15.20
N CYS A 152 -18.05 -7.29 14.12
CA CYS A 152 -16.77 -8.00 14.08
C CYS A 152 -15.76 -7.48 15.11
N ALA A 153 -15.75 -6.17 15.38
CA ALA A 153 -14.87 -5.56 16.37
C ALA A 153 -15.09 -6.10 17.80
N ARG A 154 -16.31 -6.61 18.11
CA ARG A 154 -16.59 -7.25 19.42
C ARG A 154 -15.78 -8.53 19.64
N TRP A 155 -15.45 -9.26 18.56
CA TRP A 155 -14.72 -10.51 18.59
C TRP A 155 -13.23 -10.34 18.26
N THR A 156 -12.85 -9.16 17.77
CA THR A 156 -11.47 -8.81 17.45
C THR A 156 -10.71 -8.53 18.75
N THR A 157 -9.64 -9.28 18.99
CA THR A 157 -8.77 -9.09 20.16
C THR A 157 -8.08 -7.74 20.08
N LEU A 158 -7.51 -7.42 18.90
CA LEU A 158 -6.85 -6.16 18.60
C LEU A 158 -7.03 -5.80 17.12
N ALA A 159 -7.39 -4.55 16.86
CA ALA A 159 -7.36 -3.95 15.53
C ALA A 159 -6.03 -3.25 15.30
N LEU A 160 -5.54 -3.28 14.07
CA LEU A 160 -4.37 -2.54 13.63
C LEU A 160 -4.79 -1.57 12.52
N ALA A 161 -4.25 -0.37 12.56
CA ALA A 161 -4.40 0.64 11.51
C ALA A 161 -3.02 0.95 10.91
N VAL A 162 -2.92 1.03 9.59
CA VAL A 162 -1.63 1.33 8.93
C VAL A 162 -1.19 2.78 9.09
N GLY A 163 -2.06 3.64 9.65
CA GLY A 163 -1.76 5.04 9.92
C GLY A 163 -2.71 5.65 10.95
N GLU A 164 -2.31 6.78 11.52
CA GLU A 164 -3.09 7.48 12.55
C GLU A 164 -4.44 7.96 12.02
N GLY A 165 -4.49 8.51 10.79
CA GLY A 165 -5.74 8.93 10.17
C GLY A 165 -6.76 7.80 10.07
N VAL A 166 -6.32 6.58 9.68
CA VAL A 166 -7.21 5.40 9.64
C VAL A 166 -7.69 5.02 11.04
N ARG A 167 -6.79 5.06 12.05
CA ARG A 167 -7.17 4.83 13.45
C ARG A 167 -8.22 5.85 13.91
N ASP A 168 -7.94 7.13 13.70
CA ASP A 168 -8.78 8.22 14.20
C ASP A 168 -10.15 8.21 13.56
N ASP A 169 -10.24 7.93 12.27
CA ASP A 169 -11.52 7.75 11.56
C ASP A 169 -12.32 6.57 12.10
N LEU A 170 -11.69 5.43 12.35
CA LEU A 170 -12.38 4.25 12.91
C LEU A 170 -12.88 4.50 14.33
N VAL A 171 -12.12 5.23 15.13
CA VAL A 171 -12.51 5.63 16.49
C VAL A 171 -13.64 6.67 16.45
N ALA A 172 -13.52 7.72 15.63
CA ALA A 172 -14.53 8.75 15.47
C ALA A 172 -15.88 8.17 14.98
N GLN A 173 -15.82 7.20 14.08
CA GLN A 173 -17.00 6.47 13.60
C GLN A 173 -17.50 5.40 14.59
N ARG A 174 -16.88 5.26 15.76
CA ARG A 174 -17.23 4.28 16.81
C ARG A 174 -17.25 2.83 16.30
N VAL A 175 -16.34 2.49 15.36
CA VAL A 175 -16.17 1.13 14.86
C VAL A 175 -15.34 0.32 15.83
N VAL A 176 -14.24 0.90 16.31
CA VAL A 176 -13.32 0.28 17.26
C VAL A 176 -13.11 1.23 18.44
N ARG A 177 -12.91 0.69 19.64
CA ARG A 177 -12.59 1.49 20.83
C ARG A 177 -11.10 1.88 20.79
N PRO A 178 -10.72 3.08 21.29
CA PRO A 178 -9.32 3.54 21.26
C PRO A 178 -8.33 2.56 21.87
N GLU A 179 -8.69 1.89 22.97
CA GLU A 179 -7.84 0.92 23.66
C GLU A 179 -7.69 -0.42 22.93
N ARG A 180 -8.49 -0.66 21.88
CA ARG A 180 -8.47 -1.89 21.06
C ARG A 180 -7.94 -1.68 19.65
N ILE A 181 -7.30 -0.55 19.38
CA ILE A 181 -6.67 -0.27 18.09
C ILE A 181 -5.27 0.30 18.31
N ARG A 182 -4.29 -0.24 17.56
CA ARG A 182 -2.91 0.27 17.52
C ARG A 182 -2.53 0.65 16.11
N VAL A 183 -1.67 1.64 15.97
CA VAL A 183 -1.07 1.98 14.67
C VAL A 183 0.12 1.06 14.42
N MET A 184 0.09 0.39 13.29
CA MET A 184 1.16 -0.47 12.79
C MET A 184 1.44 -0.05 11.34
N PRO A 185 2.45 0.81 11.11
CA PRO A 185 2.78 1.26 9.75
C PRO A 185 3.13 0.10 8.83
N LEU A 186 2.91 0.28 7.54
CA LEU A 186 3.37 -0.68 6.53
C LEU A 186 4.88 -0.89 6.63
N GLY A 187 5.33 -2.07 6.28
CA GLY A 187 6.73 -2.37 6.02
C GLY A 187 6.83 -2.93 4.60
N LEU A 188 7.86 -2.48 3.89
CA LEU A 188 8.10 -2.78 2.49
C LEU A 188 9.54 -3.25 2.31
N ASP A 189 9.79 -4.03 1.27
CA ASP A 189 11.14 -4.36 0.83
C ASP A 189 11.73 -3.16 0.09
N LEU A 190 12.34 -2.25 0.86
CA LEU A 190 12.85 -0.98 0.37
C LEU A 190 14.34 -1.02 -0.02
N GLN A 191 15.08 -2.05 0.39
CA GLN A 191 16.50 -2.14 0.10
C GLN A 191 16.79 -2.19 -1.40
N ARG A 192 15.95 -2.90 -2.17
CA ARG A 192 16.05 -2.97 -3.63
C ARG A 192 15.92 -1.60 -4.31
N PHE A 193 15.15 -0.68 -3.75
CA PHE A 193 15.04 0.70 -4.27
C PHE A 193 16.27 1.53 -3.94
N ALA A 194 16.87 1.33 -2.77
CA ALA A 194 18.08 2.02 -2.36
C ALA A 194 19.31 1.59 -3.16
N GLU A 195 19.41 0.31 -3.52
CA GLU A 195 20.59 -0.31 -4.14
C GLU A 195 20.38 -0.64 -5.63
N GLY A 196 19.19 -0.47 -6.19
CA GLY A 196 18.84 -0.79 -7.59
C GLY A 196 19.73 -0.06 -8.60
N PRO A 197 19.77 -0.53 -9.85
CA PRO A 197 20.53 0.13 -10.92
C PRO A 197 19.93 1.50 -11.24
N ALA A 198 20.74 2.40 -11.79
CA ALA A 198 20.29 3.69 -12.33
C ALA A 198 20.52 3.72 -13.86
N GLY A 199 19.82 4.61 -14.55
CA GLY A 199 19.94 4.80 -16.00
C GLY A 199 18.97 3.95 -16.85
N VAL A 200 18.21 3.05 -16.25
CA VAL A 200 17.33 2.11 -16.97
C VAL A 200 16.17 2.85 -17.66
N LEU A 201 15.42 3.67 -16.90
CA LEU A 201 14.29 4.43 -17.45
C LEU A 201 14.76 5.49 -18.46
N ARG A 202 15.85 6.18 -18.16
CA ARG A 202 16.42 7.19 -19.05
C ARG A 202 16.88 6.59 -20.38
N ALA A 203 17.52 5.43 -20.35
CA ALA A 203 17.93 4.70 -21.56
C ALA A 203 16.72 4.25 -22.38
N GLU A 204 15.67 3.74 -21.74
CA GLU A 204 14.45 3.31 -22.40
C GLU A 204 13.74 4.49 -23.10
N LEU A 205 13.75 5.67 -22.47
CA LEU A 205 13.14 6.88 -23.02
C LEU A 205 14.06 7.68 -23.96
N GLY A 206 15.32 7.27 -24.14
CA GLY A 206 16.31 7.99 -24.95
C GLY A 206 16.73 9.35 -24.36
N LEU A 207 16.63 9.49 -23.02
CA LEU A 207 16.93 10.73 -22.30
C LEU A 207 18.38 10.76 -21.79
N SER A 208 18.98 11.95 -21.80
CA SER A 208 20.29 12.16 -21.17
C SER A 208 20.21 12.10 -19.64
N ALA A 209 21.37 11.95 -18.99
CA ALA A 209 21.46 11.94 -17.52
C ALA A 209 20.95 13.26 -16.90
N ASP A 210 21.12 14.38 -17.60
CA ASP A 210 20.78 15.71 -17.10
C ASP A 210 19.35 16.14 -17.44
N THR A 211 18.61 15.36 -18.22
CA THR A 211 17.21 15.67 -18.58
C THR A 211 16.33 15.65 -17.32
N PRO A 212 15.63 16.73 -16.96
CA PRO A 212 14.73 16.74 -15.82
C PRO A 212 13.58 15.75 -16.01
N LEU A 213 13.42 14.79 -15.08
CA LEU A 213 12.44 13.71 -15.19
C LEU A 213 11.56 13.63 -13.95
N ILE A 214 10.27 13.91 -14.14
CA ILE A 214 9.22 13.73 -13.14
C ILE A 214 8.66 12.31 -13.26
N GLY A 215 8.43 11.63 -12.15
CA GLY A 215 7.75 10.34 -12.12
C GLY A 215 6.37 10.43 -11.48
N TYR A 216 5.45 9.64 -11.97
CA TYR A 216 4.23 9.24 -11.30
C TYR A 216 4.16 7.72 -11.31
N CYS A 217 3.74 7.10 -10.19
CA CYS A 217 3.50 5.66 -10.17
C CYS A 217 2.18 5.34 -9.47
N GLY A 218 1.28 4.66 -10.19
CA GLY A 218 -0.01 4.26 -9.67
C GLY A 218 -1.06 3.96 -10.73
N ARG A 219 -2.26 3.55 -10.29
CA ARG A 219 -3.38 3.30 -11.19
C ARG A 219 -3.89 4.58 -11.83
N LEU A 220 -4.24 4.54 -13.11
CA LEU A 220 -4.83 5.67 -13.84
C LEU A 220 -6.36 5.69 -13.61
N VAL A 221 -6.78 6.17 -12.42
CA VAL A 221 -8.17 6.17 -11.96
C VAL A 221 -8.55 7.56 -11.39
N PRO A 222 -9.87 7.93 -11.32
CA PRO A 222 -10.31 9.29 -10.96
C PRO A 222 -9.77 9.82 -9.63
N ILE A 223 -9.62 8.96 -8.62
CA ILE A 223 -9.14 9.39 -7.29
C ILE A 223 -7.68 9.90 -7.31
N LYS A 224 -6.89 9.47 -8.31
CA LYS A 224 -5.50 9.90 -8.49
C LYS A 224 -5.36 11.27 -9.15
N ASN A 225 -6.43 11.80 -9.70
CA ASN A 225 -6.54 13.17 -10.24
C ASN A 225 -5.40 13.57 -11.19
N LEU A 226 -5.06 12.67 -12.13
CA LEU A 226 -3.99 12.88 -13.10
C LEU A 226 -4.18 14.11 -14.00
N PRO A 227 -5.41 14.56 -14.34
CA PRO A 227 -5.57 15.83 -15.04
C PRO A 227 -4.91 17.02 -14.34
N LEU A 228 -4.91 17.05 -12.98
CA LEU A 228 -4.17 18.06 -12.21
C LEU A 228 -2.67 18.00 -12.47
N LEU A 229 -2.10 16.78 -12.51
CA LEU A 229 -0.68 16.59 -12.80
C LEU A 229 -0.32 16.97 -14.22
N LEU A 230 -1.18 16.68 -15.21
CA LEU A 230 -0.96 17.07 -16.59
C LEU A 230 -1.04 18.59 -16.78
N GLY A 231 -1.98 19.26 -16.10
CA GLY A 231 -2.05 20.73 -16.09
C GLY A 231 -0.79 21.36 -15.47
N ALA A 232 -0.33 20.82 -14.32
CA ALA A 232 0.94 21.24 -13.71
C ALA A 232 2.13 20.97 -14.65
N MET A 233 2.17 19.83 -15.34
CA MET A 233 3.22 19.52 -16.32
C MET A 233 3.23 20.49 -17.49
N ALA A 234 2.07 20.95 -17.97
CA ALA A 234 2.00 21.98 -19.02
C ALA A 234 2.67 23.29 -18.58
N ARG A 235 2.47 23.70 -17.32
CA ARG A 235 3.16 24.86 -16.74
C ARG A 235 4.65 24.64 -16.59
N VAL A 236 5.04 23.45 -16.09
CA VAL A 236 6.46 23.07 -15.98
C VAL A 236 7.12 23.11 -17.37
N HIS A 237 6.50 22.53 -18.38
CA HIS A 237 7.05 22.48 -19.75
C HIS A 237 7.18 23.87 -20.38
N ALA A 238 6.25 24.78 -20.11
CA ALA A 238 6.33 26.17 -20.59
C ALA A 238 7.58 26.90 -20.03
N GLU A 239 8.00 26.59 -18.79
CA GLU A 239 9.16 27.24 -18.14
C GLU A 239 10.46 26.42 -18.24
N LEU A 240 10.36 25.11 -18.43
CA LEU A 240 11.46 24.16 -18.55
C LEU A 240 11.15 23.13 -19.66
N PRO A 241 11.30 23.51 -20.94
CA PRO A 241 10.90 22.67 -22.09
C PRO A 241 11.58 21.28 -22.12
N ALA A 242 12.74 21.13 -21.50
CA ALA A 242 13.46 19.87 -21.43
C ALA A 242 12.90 18.91 -20.36
N ALA A 243 11.91 19.32 -19.57
CA ALA A 243 11.34 18.46 -18.54
C ALA A 243 10.42 17.40 -19.15
N HIS A 244 10.57 16.16 -18.69
CA HIS A 244 9.74 15.02 -19.07
C HIS A 244 8.96 14.48 -17.87
N LEU A 245 7.84 13.78 -18.16
CA LEU A 245 6.99 13.09 -17.19
C LEU A 245 6.82 11.63 -17.58
N ALA A 246 7.17 10.71 -16.70
CA ALA A 246 6.91 9.28 -16.84
C ALA A 246 5.70 8.87 -15.98
N LEU A 247 4.63 8.38 -16.62
CA LEU A 247 3.42 7.85 -16.00
C LEU A 247 3.52 6.32 -15.92
N ILE A 248 3.94 5.80 -14.77
CA ILE A 248 4.14 4.38 -14.52
C ILE A 248 2.86 3.80 -13.94
N GLY A 249 2.20 2.94 -14.70
CA GLY A 249 0.92 2.34 -14.36
C GLY A 249 -0.09 2.39 -15.48
N ASP A 250 -1.28 1.84 -15.22
CA ASP A 250 -2.37 1.78 -16.20
C ASP A 250 -3.73 1.90 -15.48
N GLY A 251 -4.82 2.03 -16.24
CA GLY A 251 -6.16 2.11 -15.68
C GLY A 251 -7.19 2.66 -16.66
N GLU A 252 -8.42 2.75 -16.19
CA GLU A 252 -9.60 3.14 -16.98
C GLU A 252 -9.50 4.54 -17.62
N LEU A 253 -8.66 5.42 -17.08
CA LEU A 253 -8.50 6.77 -17.61
C LEU A 253 -7.40 6.89 -18.67
N ARG A 254 -6.68 5.82 -19.04
CA ARG A 254 -5.53 5.90 -19.93
C ARG A 254 -5.84 6.65 -21.24
N ALA A 255 -6.87 6.22 -21.98
CA ALA A 255 -7.24 6.83 -23.26
C ALA A 255 -7.58 8.32 -23.10
N ALA A 256 -8.37 8.68 -22.08
CA ALA A 256 -8.73 10.07 -21.81
C ALA A 256 -7.51 10.94 -21.42
N LEU A 257 -6.51 10.37 -20.77
CA LEU A 257 -5.27 11.07 -20.43
C LEU A 257 -4.34 11.23 -21.65
N GLU A 258 -4.31 10.25 -22.56
CA GLU A 258 -3.59 10.36 -23.84
C GLU A 258 -4.20 11.49 -24.72
N ASP A 259 -5.53 11.58 -24.79
CA ASP A 259 -6.23 12.69 -25.45
C ASP A 259 -5.91 14.05 -24.82
N GLU A 260 -5.86 14.11 -23.50
CA GLU A 260 -5.52 15.32 -22.73
C GLU A 260 -4.07 15.75 -22.95
N VAL A 261 -3.12 14.82 -22.97
CA VAL A 261 -1.71 15.05 -23.30
C VAL A 261 -1.57 15.66 -24.69
N ALA A 262 -2.30 15.13 -25.71
CA ALA A 262 -2.31 15.67 -27.07
C ALA A 262 -2.91 17.09 -27.09
N ARG A 263 -4.02 17.31 -26.38
CA ARG A 263 -4.68 18.63 -26.27
C ARG A 263 -3.77 19.70 -25.64
N LEU A 264 -2.96 19.32 -24.68
CA LEU A 264 -2.01 20.18 -23.98
C LEU A 264 -0.68 20.37 -24.74
N GLY A 265 -0.48 19.68 -25.87
CA GLY A 265 0.77 19.73 -26.64
C GLY A 265 1.97 19.05 -25.95
N LEU A 266 1.72 18.05 -25.09
CA LEU A 266 2.75 17.39 -24.26
C LEU A 266 3.18 16.01 -24.79
N ALA A 267 2.78 15.63 -26.01
CA ALA A 267 2.99 14.28 -26.54
C ALA A 267 4.46 13.83 -26.58
N GLU A 268 5.39 14.77 -26.79
CA GLU A 268 6.84 14.48 -26.86
C GLU A 268 7.50 14.33 -25.49
N VAL A 269 6.85 14.79 -24.42
CA VAL A 269 7.46 14.88 -23.08
C VAL A 269 6.71 14.09 -22.00
N VAL A 270 5.53 13.54 -22.30
CA VAL A 270 4.76 12.68 -21.39
C VAL A 270 4.76 11.25 -21.89
N HIS A 271 5.29 10.34 -21.07
CA HIS A 271 5.51 8.94 -21.43
C HIS A 271 4.62 8.01 -20.61
N PHE A 272 3.75 7.25 -21.28
CA PHE A 272 2.90 6.23 -20.66
C PHE A 272 3.62 4.88 -20.63
N MET A 273 4.13 4.46 -19.45
CA MET A 273 4.96 3.29 -19.29
C MET A 273 4.16 1.98 -19.09
N GLY A 274 2.83 2.06 -18.91
CA GLY A 274 2.02 0.90 -18.57
C GLY A 274 2.36 0.28 -17.22
N TRP A 275 1.86 -0.93 -16.98
CA TRP A 275 2.19 -1.67 -15.77
C TRP A 275 3.64 -2.15 -15.77
N ARG A 276 4.40 -1.78 -14.72
CA ARG A 276 5.80 -2.17 -14.55
C ARG A 276 5.99 -2.94 -13.25
N ARG A 277 6.88 -3.92 -13.26
CA ARG A 277 7.28 -4.72 -12.07
C ARG A 277 8.64 -4.33 -11.53
N ASP A 278 9.44 -3.70 -12.35
CA ASP A 278 10.81 -3.27 -12.14
C ASP A 278 10.92 -1.81 -11.65
N THR A 279 9.94 -1.35 -10.88
CA THR A 279 9.89 0.04 -10.39
C THR A 279 11.11 0.43 -9.56
N ASP A 280 11.75 -0.52 -8.90
CA ASP A 280 13.03 -0.36 -8.20
C ASP A 280 14.19 0.04 -9.12
N GLN A 281 14.14 -0.34 -10.41
CA GLN A 281 15.12 0.07 -11.41
C GLN A 281 14.77 1.42 -12.05
N LEU A 282 13.49 1.81 -12.04
CA LEU A 282 13.03 3.03 -12.70
C LEU A 282 13.12 4.26 -11.79
N PHE A 283 12.84 4.12 -10.50
CA PHE A 283 12.66 5.28 -9.62
C PHE A 283 13.96 6.05 -9.41
N ARG A 284 15.11 5.38 -9.41
CA ARG A 284 16.42 6.05 -9.26
C ARG A 284 16.78 7.02 -10.38
N ASP A 285 16.07 6.96 -11.49
CA ASP A 285 16.27 7.87 -12.63
C ASP A 285 15.45 9.16 -12.52
N LEU A 286 14.51 9.21 -11.57
CA LEU A 286 13.63 10.34 -11.36
C LEU A 286 14.35 11.47 -10.59
N ASN A 287 14.06 12.71 -10.95
CA ASN A 287 14.45 13.87 -10.16
C ASN A 287 13.45 14.17 -9.06
N VAL A 288 12.16 13.86 -9.29
CA VAL A 288 11.07 14.06 -8.33
C VAL A 288 9.94 13.09 -8.61
N MET A 289 9.32 12.55 -7.57
CA MET A 289 8.07 11.79 -7.65
C MET A 289 6.89 12.70 -7.37
N ALA A 290 5.92 12.75 -8.28
CA ALA A 290 4.72 13.57 -8.17
C ALA A 290 3.48 12.73 -7.86
N LEU A 291 2.61 13.22 -6.95
CA LEU A 291 1.32 12.61 -6.65
C LEU A 291 0.24 13.69 -6.51
N SER A 292 -0.82 13.61 -7.31
CA SER A 292 -1.90 14.61 -7.42
C SER A 292 -3.23 14.14 -6.83
N SER A 293 -3.22 13.06 -6.06
CA SER A 293 -4.40 12.36 -5.56
C SER A 293 -5.34 13.24 -4.73
N ARG A 294 -6.65 12.95 -4.77
CA ARG A 294 -7.66 13.53 -3.88
C ARG A 294 -7.81 12.80 -2.56
N ASN A 295 -7.33 11.56 -2.48
CA ASN A 295 -7.30 10.79 -1.24
C ASN A 295 -6.25 9.68 -1.32
N GLU A 296 -5.51 9.47 -0.22
CA GLU A 296 -4.52 8.41 -0.04
C GLU A 296 -4.61 7.79 1.36
N GLY A 297 -4.50 6.48 1.44
CA GLY A 297 -4.30 5.81 2.71
C GLY A 297 -2.84 5.94 3.17
N THR A 298 -1.99 5.09 2.60
CA THR A 298 -0.52 5.20 2.70
C THR A 298 0.03 5.13 1.28
N PRO A 299 0.60 6.21 0.74
CA PRO A 299 1.06 6.25 -0.65
C PRO A 299 2.38 5.47 -0.81
N VAL A 300 2.27 4.18 -1.14
CA VAL A 300 3.42 3.26 -1.28
C VAL A 300 4.44 3.79 -2.28
N ALA A 301 4.00 4.32 -3.43
CA ALA A 301 4.90 4.86 -4.44
C ALA A 301 5.80 5.99 -3.92
N LEU A 302 5.31 6.83 -3.00
CA LEU A 302 6.14 7.88 -2.37
C LEU A 302 7.14 7.30 -1.36
N ILE A 303 6.80 6.19 -0.70
CA ILE A 303 7.72 5.48 0.20
C ILE A 303 8.85 4.85 -0.63
N GLU A 304 8.49 4.15 -1.71
CA GLU A 304 9.43 3.50 -2.63
C GLU A 304 10.34 4.51 -3.32
N ALA A 305 9.79 5.63 -3.81
CA ALA A 305 10.57 6.72 -4.40
C ALA A 305 11.53 7.36 -3.37
N GLY A 306 11.04 7.62 -2.15
CA GLY A 306 11.88 8.11 -1.08
C GLY A 306 13.02 7.15 -0.75
N ALA A 307 12.78 5.82 -0.72
CA ALA A 307 13.81 4.81 -0.53
C ALA A 307 14.85 4.79 -1.67
N ALA A 308 14.43 5.13 -2.89
CA ALA A 308 15.34 5.34 -4.04
C ALA A 308 16.15 6.66 -3.96
N GLY A 309 15.95 7.47 -2.93
CA GLY A 309 16.60 8.78 -2.77
C GLY A 309 15.93 9.90 -3.59
N VAL A 310 14.68 9.71 -4.01
CA VAL A 310 13.91 10.67 -4.83
C VAL A 310 12.97 11.47 -3.93
N PRO A 311 13.07 12.83 -3.94
CA PRO A 311 12.15 13.67 -3.21
C PRO A 311 10.75 13.64 -3.84
N SER A 312 9.73 13.98 -3.07
CA SER A 312 8.36 13.94 -3.54
C SER A 312 7.69 15.31 -3.53
N VAL A 313 6.82 15.56 -4.52
CA VAL A 313 5.83 16.64 -4.47
C VAL A 313 4.43 16.00 -4.50
N SER A 314 3.61 16.28 -3.50
CA SER A 314 2.30 15.64 -3.39
C SER A 314 1.23 16.57 -2.85
N THR A 315 -0.01 16.34 -3.29
CA THR A 315 -1.18 16.93 -2.63
C THR A 315 -1.28 16.47 -1.18
N GLN A 316 -1.59 17.39 -0.27
CA GLN A 316 -1.73 17.12 1.17
C GLN A 316 -3.08 16.48 1.49
N VAL A 317 -3.21 15.18 1.27
CA VAL A 317 -4.46 14.43 1.47
C VAL A 317 -4.22 13.14 2.26
N GLY A 318 -5.19 12.76 3.08
CA GLY A 318 -5.15 11.49 3.83
C GLY A 318 -3.83 11.25 4.56
N GLY A 319 -3.20 10.09 4.31
CA GLY A 319 -1.94 9.69 4.97
C GLY A 319 -0.66 10.24 4.35
N VAL A 320 -0.72 11.13 3.35
CA VAL A 320 0.47 11.65 2.64
C VAL A 320 1.42 12.36 3.58
N ALA A 321 0.93 13.23 4.47
CA ALA A 321 1.77 14.00 5.40
C ALA A 321 2.54 13.12 6.41
N ARG A 322 2.18 11.85 6.55
CA ARG A 322 2.97 10.88 7.31
C ARG A 322 4.21 10.41 6.52
N VAL A 323 4.09 10.32 5.20
CA VAL A 323 5.17 9.86 4.31
C VAL A 323 6.06 11.04 3.91
N VAL A 324 5.48 12.12 3.42
CA VAL A 324 6.21 13.32 3.01
C VAL A 324 6.22 14.33 4.15
N ARG A 325 7.41 14.73 4.61
CA ARG A 325 7.61 15.85 5.55
C ARG A 325 7.97 17.09 4.76
N GLU A 326 7.10 18.11 4.90
CA GLU A 326 7.30 19.39 4.23
C GLU A 326 8.69 19.98 4.47
N GLY A 327 9.39 20.33 3.39
CA GLY A 327 10.73 20.92 3.42
C GLY A 327 11.85 19.99 3.92
N VAL A 328 11.55 18.70 4.19
CA VAL A 328 12.53 17.72 4.70
C VAL A 328 12.70 16.55 3.75
N THR A 329 11.59 15.95 3.28
CA THR A 329 11.63 14.82 2.35
C THR A 329 10.92 15.11 1.03
N GLY A 330 10.40 16.32 0.86
CA GLY A 330 9.65 16.78 -0.29
C GLY A 330 8.75 17.95 0.04
N HIS A 331 7.79 18.23 -0.84
CA HIS A 331 6.83 19.31 -0.67
C HIS A 331 5.39 18.82 -0.69
N LEU A 332 4.54 19.47 0.12
CA LEU A 332 3.10 19.24 0.22
C LEU A 332 2.36 20.47 -0.34
N VAL A 333 1.44 20.22 -1.26
CA VAL A 333 0.64 21.28 -1.88
C VAL A 333 -0.85 21.10 -1.56
N PRO A 334 -1.67 22.16 -1.59
CA PRO A 334 -3.12 22.02 -1.43
C PRO A 334 -3.71 21.08 -2.49
N PRO A 335 -4.75 20.30 -2.16
CA PRO A 335 -5.47 19.51 -3.16
C PRO A 335 -6.13 20.43 -4.23
N ASP A 336 -6.19 19.93 -5.46
CA ASP A 336 -6.74 20.62 -6.63
C ASP A 336 -6.05 21.98 -6.98
N ASP A 337 -4.85 22.25 -6.44
CA ASP A 337 -4.04 23.44 -6.75
C ASP A 337 -2.94 23.11 -7.76
N GLU A 338 -3.24 23.35 -9.04
CA GLU A 338 -2.34 23.10 -10.17
C GLU A 338 -1.10 24.02 -10.15
N VAL A 339 -1.29 25.27 -9.72
CA VAL A 339 -0.20 26.26 -9.70
C VAL A 339 0.82 25.88 -8.63
N ALA A 340 0.37 25.60 -7.40
CA ALA A 340 1.25 25.18 -6.32
C ALA A 340 1.99 23.87 -6.66
N LEU A 341 1.32 22.92 -7.34
CA LEU A 341 1.95 21.68 -7.78
C LEU A 341 3.07 21.96 -8.80
N ALA A 342 2.82 22.80 -9.79
CA ALA A 342 3.81 23.17 -10.81
C ALA A 342 5.00 23.92 -10.20
N GLU A 343 4.76 24.89 -9.31
CA GLU A 343 5.81 25.66 -8.64
C GLU A 343 6.72 24.78 -7.79
N ALA A 344 6.15 23.88 -7.01
CA ALA A 344 6.91 22.94 -6.19
C ALA A 344 7.76 21.97 -7.04
N LEU A 345 7.23 21.49 -8.20
CA LEU A 345 7.99 20.68 -9.14
C LEU A 345 9.15 21.49 -9.74
N LEU A 346 8.89 22.70 -10.23
CA LEU A 346 9.92 23.59 -10.80
C LEU A 346 11.03 23.92 -9.79
N GLN A 347 10.68 24.15 -8.53
CA GLN A 347 11.64 24.42 -7.46
C GLN A 347 12.66 23.26 -7.33
N LEU A 348 12.20 22.02 -7.33
CA LEU A 348 13.07 20.85 -7.21
C LEU A 348 13.87 20.59 -8.49
N LEU A 349 13.25 20.75 -9.68
CA LEU A 349 13.93 20.53 -10.93
C LEU A 349 15.02 21.57 -11.23
N ARG A 350 14.86 22.82 -10.76
CA ARG A 350 15.85 23.91 -10.92
C ARG A 350 16.95 23.87 -9.86
N ASN A 351 16.68 23.33 -8.67
CA ASN A 351 17.63 23.28 -7.57
C ASN A 351 17.99 21.84 -7.24
N THR A 352 18.87 21.26 -8.04
CA THR A 352 19.31 19.87 -7.92
C THR A 352 19.95 19.55 -6.58
N ASP A 353 20.75 20.46 -6.00
CA ASP A 353 21.38 20.26 -4.69
C ASP A 353 20.34 20.16 -3.57
N HIS A 354 19.33 21.02 -3.62
CA HIS A 354 18.22 20.98 -2.68
C HIS A 354 17.40 19.68 -2.84
N ALA A 355 17.04 19.32 -4.08
CA ALA A 355 16.32 18.09 -4.37
C ALA A 355 17.09 16.84 -3.88
N GLN A 356 18.40 16.76 -4.13
CA GLN A 356 19.24 15.67 -3.63
C GLN A 356 19.32 15.64 -2.09
N SER A 357 19.36 16.80 -1.43
CA SER A 357 19.33 16.88 0.04
C SER A 357 18.02 16.30 0.60
N LEU A 358 16.88 16.70 0.02
CA LEU A 358 15.56 16.14 0.41
C LEU A 358 15.48 14.65 0.11
N GLY A 359 16.01 14.21 -1.04
CA GLY A 359 16.06 12.81 -1.43
C GLY A 359 16.86 11.93 -0.46
N ARG A 360 18.05 12.39 -0.01
CA ARG A 360 18.84 11.66 1.01
C ARG A 360 18.09 11.54 2.34
N GLN A 361 17.43 12.59 2.79
CA GLN A 361 16.64 12.57 4.03
C GLN A 361 15.40 11.67 3.86
N ALA A 362 14.80 11.64 2.66
CA ALA A 362 13.72 10.73 2.35
C ALA A 362 14.20 9.27 2.42
N GLN A 363 15.35 8.94 1.82
CA GLN A 363 15.92 7.60 1.82
C GLN A 363 16.17 7.07 3.24
N GLU A 364 16.87 7.83 4.06
CA GLU A 364 17.16 7.46 5.45
C GLU A 364 15.86 7.20 6.22
N ARG A 365 14.89 8.09 6.07
CA ARG A 365 13.62 7.97 6.76
C ARG A 365 12.78 6.79 6.29
N MET A 366 12.67 6.57 4.96
CA MET A 366 11.86 5.48 4.43
C MET A 366 12.42 4.12 4.84
N LEU A 367 13.73 3.93 4.76
CA LEU A 367 14.39 2.69 5.17
C LEU A 367 14.18 2.40 6.66
N THR A 368 14.23 3.44 7.50
CA THR A 368 14.05 3.31 8.96
C THR A 368 12.60 3.10 9.37
N GLU A 369 11.67 3.95 8.88
CA GLU A 369 10.29 3.96 9.37
C GLU A 369 9.38 2.95 8.64
N PHE A 370 9.68 2.59 7.38
CA PHE A 370 8.85 1.75 6.53
C PHE A 370 9.53 0.47 6.04
N GLY A 371 10.75 0.18 6.49
CA GLY A 371 11.47 -1.03 6.14
C GLY A 371 10.77 -2.28 6.65
N MET A 372 10.93 -3.39 5.91
CA MET A 372 10.34 -4.70 6.21
C MET A 372 10.74 -5.21 7.60
N GLN A 373 12.04 -5.11 7.96
CA GLN A 373 12.53 -5.66 9.21
C GLN A 373 11.84 -5.05 10.44
N ARG A 374 11.65 -3.72 10.44
CA ARG A 374 10.89 -3.03 11.49
C ARG A 374 9.47 -3.60 11.62
N LEU A 375 8.75 -3.80 10.48
CA LEU A 375 7.40 -4.36 10.51
C LEU A 375 7.38 -5.78 11.09
N VAL A 376 8.35 -6.60 10.70
CA VAL A 376 8.47 -7.98 11.17
C VAL A 376 8.73 -8.01 12.68
N ASP A 377 9.66 -7.19 13.17
CA ASP A 377 10.01 -7.10 14.59
C ASP A 377 8.83 -6.63 15.43
N ASP A 378 8.14 -5.56 15.00
CA ASP A 378 6.95 -5.02 15.65
C ASP A 378 5.83 -6.07 15.70
N MET A 379 5.61 -6.80 14.60
CA MET A 379 4.56 -7.80 14.53
C MET A 379 4.91 -9.05 15.35
N ALA A 380 6.17 -9.48 15.34
CA ALA A 380 6.63 -10.58 16.18
C ALA A 380 6.45 -10.25 17.68
N ALA A 381 6.83 -9.02 18.09
CA ALA A 381 6.62 -8.54 19.44
C ALA A 381 5.13 -8.55 19.83
N LEU A 382 4.26 -8.09 18.93
CA LEU A 382 2.82 -8.09 19.14
C LEU A 382 2.25 -9.51 19.26
N TYR A 383 2.67 -10.42 18.41
CA TYR A 383 2.20 -11.81 18.48
C TYR A 383 2.66 -12.52 19.74
N ARG A 384 3.89 -12.26 20.23
CA ARG A 384 4.37 -12.74 21.53
C ARG A 384 3.54 -12.18 22.69
N GLU A 385 3.18 -10.89 22.66
CA GLU A 385 2.32 -10.26 23.68
C GLU A 385 0.94 -10.93 23.75
N LEU A 386 0.33 -11.19 22.60
CA LEU A 386 -1.04 -11.72 22.51
C LEU A 386 -1.11 -13.25 22.66
N GLY A 387 -0.09 -13.98 22.22
CA GLY A 387 -0.02 -15.45 22.33
C GLY A 387 0.25 -15.97 23.74
N ARG A 388 0.69 -15.10 24.67
CA ARG A 388 0.90 -15.44 26.09
C ARG A 388 -0.36 -15.30 26.95
N ARG A 389 -1.48 -14.87 26.37
CA ARG A 389 -2.78 -14.75 27.03
C ARG A 389 -3.63 -16.01 26.83
#